data_69d1e83919b29f960fcd1ad1fa6b22a6
#
_entry.id   69d1e83919b29f960fcd1ad1fa6b22a6
#
_cell.length_a   1.000
_cell.length_b   1.000
_cell.length_c   1.000
_cell.angle_alpha   90.00
_cell.angle_beta   90.00
_cell.angle_gamma   90.00
#
_symmetry.space_group_name_H-M   'P 1'
#
loop_
_entity.id
_entity.type
_entity.pdbx_description
1 polymer ?
#
loop_
_entity_poly.entity_id
_entity_poly.type
_entity_poly.pdbx_seq_one_letter_code
_entity_poly.pdbx_strand_id
1 'polypeptide(L)'
;MTGASRGIGKEVALTFGRAGVQVAVAYRTDQRRIQQVVNELHSLGTQAFAVATDVTDPVRVKELVEGVVRQFGRLDILVNNVGEFEWKTVTDSTFEEWHSIVASNLDSVFYTSRSAVPVMRAQRWGRIINMGSVGAERGFGQAKISAYSAAKAGVVAFSRSLALEEARYGITVNVVNPAILDNKDLTLEEAQRMRDARFPVGRPATAQDVAEAVKFFAREESGFITGQVLTVSGGWML
;
A
#
# COMPACT_ATOMS: atom_id res chain seq x y z
N MET A 1 7.31 -4.53 -1.81
CA MET A 1 6.30 -3.59 -1.28
C MET A 1 6.91 -2.62 -0.29
N THR A 2 6.29 -1.47 -0.08
CA THR A 2 6.80 -0.43 0.82
C THR A 2 6.08 -0.48 2.18
N GLY A 3 6.82 -0.18 3.30
CA GLY A 3 6.22 -0.06 4.63
C GLY A 3 5.69 -1.37 5.22
N ALA A 4 6.46 -2.46 5.15
CA ALA A 4 6.02 -3.80 5.54
C ALA A 4 6.40 -4.23 6.97
N SER A 5 6.91 -3.35 7.82
CA SER A 5 7.38 -3.73 9.16
C SER A 5 6.26 -4.04 10.17
N ARG A 6 5.01 -3.63 9.90
CA ARG A 6 3.85 -3.84 10.76
C ARG A 6 2.52 -3.63 10.02
N GLY A 7 1.41 -3.99 10.70
CA GLY A 7 0.05 -3.69 10.26
C GLY A 7 -0.26 -4.20 8.86
N ILE A 8 -0.95 -3.39 8.06
CA ILE A 8 -1.38 -3.75 6.69
C ILE A 8 -0.20 -4.24 5.84
N GLY A 9 0.92 -3.51 5.86
CA GLY A 9 2.08 -3.88 5.05
C GLY A 9 2.68 -5.23 5.41
N LYS A 10 2.81 -5.55 6.72
CA LYS A 10 3.24 -6.88 7.17
C LYS A 10 2.27 -7.96 6.67
N GLU A 11 0.96 -7.78 6.89
CA GLU A 11 -0.02 -8.79 6.53
C GLU A 11 -0.11 -9.01 5.00
N VAL A 12 -0.01 -7.95 4.21
CA VAL A 12 0.08 -8.07 2.75
C VAL A 12 1.30 -8.89 2.34
N ALA A 13 2.48 -8.62 2.93
CA ALA A 13 3.69 -9.39 2.65
C ALA A 13 3.51 -10.87 2.97
N LEU A 14 2.96 -11.20 4.14
CA LEU A 14 2.70 -12.57 4.56
C LEU A 14 1.62 -13.25 3.69
N THR A 15 0.58 -12.51 3.27
CA THR A 15 -0.45 -13.01 2.36
C THR A 15 0.14 -13.40 1.00
N PHE A 16 1.06 -12.60 0.46
CA PHE A 16 1.80 -12.96 -0.75
C PHE A 16 2.76 -14.15 -0.52
N GLY A 17 3.44 -14.19 0.61
CA GLY A 17 4.30 -15.33 0.98
C GLY A 17 3.51 -16.65 1.03
N ARG A 18 2.35 -16.67 1.69
CA ARG A 18 1.45 -17.85 1.72
C ARG A 18 0.96 -18.26 0.32
N ALA A 19 0.93 -17.34 -0.63
CA ALA A 19 0.61 -17.59 -2.03
C ALA A 19 1.82 -18.01 -2.89
N GLY A 20 3.00 -18.19 -2.30
CA GLY A 20 4.22 -18.59 -3.00
C GLY A 20 4.91 -17.46 -3.79
N VAL A 21 4.53 -16.21 -3.57
CA VAL A 21 5.11 -15.04 -4.26
C VAL A 21 6.40 -14.62 -3.55
N GLN A 22 7.47 -14.40 -4.31
CA GLN A 22 8.73 -13.84 -3.79
C GLN A 22 8.51 -12.38 -3.35
N VAL A 23 9.02 -12.00 -2.18
CA VAL A 23 8.69 -10.72 -1.55
C VAL A 23 9.93 -9.88 -1.22
N ALA A 24 10.05 -8.71 -1.84
CA ALA A 24 10.96 -7.67 -1.40
C ALA A 24 10.22 -6.65 -0.54
N VAL A 25 10.73 -6.37 0.66
CA VAL A 25 10.12 -5.43 1.62
C VAL A 25 11.04 -4.24 1.86
N ALA A 26 10.52 -3.02 1.63
CA ALA A 26 11.24 -1.79 1.92
C ALA A 26 10.83 -1.25 3.30
N TYR A 27 11.83 -0.77 4.05
CA TYR A 27 11.66 -0.15 5.37
C TYR A 27 12.56 1.07 5.51
N ARG A 28 12.20 2.02 6.39
CA ARG A 28 13.04 3.21 6.62
C ARG A 28 13.99 3.02 7.80
N THR A 29 13.50 2.68 8.96
CA THR A 29 14.27 2.70 10.21
C THR A 29 14.17 1.42 11.06
N ASP A 30 13.05 0.70 11.03
CA ASP A 30 12.81 -0.44 11.93
C ASP A 30 13.37 -1.75 11.36
N GLN A 31 14.71 -1.86 11.40
CA GLN A 31 15.42 -3.05 10.92
C GLN A 31 15.04 -4.32 11.70
N ARG A 32 14.78 -4.20 13.00
CA ARG A 32 14.44 -5.35 13.84
C ARG A 32 13.11 -5.97 13.42
N ARG A 33 12.06 -5.16 13.28
CA ARG A 33 10.75 -5.65 12.91
C ARG A 33 10.71 -6.18 11.47
N ILE A 34 11.39 -5.51 10.56
CA ILE A 34 11.39 -5.99 9.17
C ILE A 34 12.13 -7.32 9.04
N GLN A 35 13.20 -7.55 9.83
CA GLN A 35 13.88 -8.84 9.82
C GLN A 35 12.99 -9.96 10.37
N GLN A 36 12.14 -9.68 11.34
CA GLN A 36 11.13 -10.65 11.79
C GLN A 36 10.17 -11.02 10.67
N VAL A 37 9.69 -10.04 9.90
CA VAL A 37 8.81 -10.30 8.74
C VAL A 37 9.53 -11.14 7.68
N VAL A 38 10.79 -10.86 7.39
CA VAL A 38 11.58 -11.67 6.44
C VAL A 38 11.74 -13.11 6.94
N ASN A 39 12.00 -13.30 8.23
CA ASN A 39 12.10 -14.64 8.82
C ASN A 39 10.75 -15.39 8.76
N GLU A 40 9.63 -14.70 9.03
CA GLU A 40 8.30 -15.28 8.88
C GLU A 40 8.04 -15.70 7.41
N LEU A 41 8.43 -14.88 6.42
CA LEU A 41 8.32 -15.23 5.00
C LEU A 41 9.18 -16.45 4.64
N HIS A 42 10.41 -16.53 5.14
CA HIS A 42 11.27 -17.69 4.95
C HIS A 42 10.66 -18.97 5.56
N SER A 43 10.02 -18.87 6.73
CA SER A 43 9.34 -20.02 7.35
C SER A 43 8.14 -20.54 6.55
N LEU A 44 7.56 -19.68 5.67
CA LEU A 44 6.54 -20.06 4.69
C LEU A 44 7.13 -20.67 3.39
N GLY A 45 8.45 -20.86 3.33
CA GLY A 45 9.15 -21.30 2.12
C GLY A 45 9.32 -20.23 1.04
N THR A 46 9.05 -18.95 1.36
CA THR A 46 9.11 -17.84 0.42
C THR A 46 10.50 -17.21 0.39
N GLN A 47 11.04 -16.99 -0.81
CA GLN A 47 12.23 -16.15 -0.95
C GLN A 47 11.85 -14.69 -0.65
N ALA A 48 12.51 -14.10 0.33
CA ALA A 48 12.26 -12.72 0.74
C ALA A 48 13.55 -12.01 1.17
N PHE A 49 13.59 -10.69 0.99
CA PHE A 49 14.65 -9.85 1.51
C PHE A 49 14.13 -8.45 1.86
N ALA A 50 14.86 -7.77 2.73
CA ALA A 50 14.55 -6.41 3.15
C ALA A 50 15.57 -5.42 2.59
N VAL A 51 15.09 -4.22 2.22
CA VAL A 51 15.92 -3.11 1.74
C VAL A 51 15.63 -1.86 2.57
N ALA A 52 16.67 -1.28 3.18
CA ALA A 52 16.57 0.02 3.84
C ALA A 52 16.39 1.11 2.79
N THR A 53 15.21 1.74 2.73
CA THR A 53 14.86 2.71 1.71
C THR A 53 13.95 3.78 2.29
N ASP A 54 14.33 5.03 2.17
CA ASP A 54 13.40 6.14 2.30
C ASP A 54 12.69 6.34 0.95
N VAL A 55 11.39 6.08 0.93
CA VAL A 55 10.59 6.17 -0.30
C VAL A 55 10.26 7.61 -0.71
N THR A 56 10.62 8.59 0.11
CA THR A 56 10.55 10.02 -0.24
C THR A 56 11.79 10.51 -0.98
N ASP A 57 12.83 9.67 -1.09
CA ASP A 57 14.02 9.94 -1.89
C ASP A 57 13.95 9.18 -3.23
N PRO A 58 13.81 9.89 -4.37
CA PRO A 58 13.67 9.25 -5.68
C PRO A 58 14.92 8.46 -6.12
N VAL A 59 16.11 8.81 -5.61
CA VAL A 59 17.35 8.07 -5.91
C VAL A 59 17.33 6.72 -5.20
N ARG A 60 16.98 6.71 -3.91
CA ARG A 60 16.85 5.48 -3.12
C ARG A 60 15.73 4.57 -3.65
N VAL A 61 14.65 5.14 -4.13
CA VAL A 61 13.56 4.38 -4.76
C VAL A 61 14.04 3.70 -6.05
N LYS A 62 14.81 4.38 -6.87
CA LYS A 62 15.41 3.79 -8.08
C LYS A 62 16.33 2.62 -7.73
N GLU A 63 17.23 2.82 -6.75
CA GLU A 63 18.13 1.76 -6.24
C GLU A 63 17.36 0.55 -5.70
N LEU A 64 16.24 0.78 -4.99
CA LEU A 64 15.35 -0.28 -4.52
C LEU A 64 14.82 -1.13 -5.67
N VAL A 65 14.22 -0.49 -6.69
CA VAL A 65 13.63 -1.22 -7.83
C VAL A 65 14.72 -2.00 -8.59
N GLU A 66 15.86 -1.37 -8.86
CA GLU A 66 17.00 -2.04 -9.50
C GLU A 66 17.51 -3.23 -8.65
N GLY A 67 17.53 -3.09 -7.33
CA GLY A 67 17.89 -4.14 -6.39
C GLY A 67 16.93 -5.33 -6.46
N VAL A 68 15.63 -5.08 -6.53
CA VAL A 68 14.60 -6.12 -6.69
C VAL A 68 14.79 -6.86 -8.02
N VAL A 69 15.00 -6.12 -9.11
CA VAL A 69 15.21 -6.72 -10.43
C VAL A 69 16.51 -7.53 -10.47
N ARG A 70 17.60 -7.05 -9.87
CA ARG A 70 18.85 -7.84 -9.75
C ARG A 70 18.67 -9.14 -8.99
N GLN A 71 17.86 -9.14 -7.92
CA GLN A 71 17.69 -10.30 -7.05
C GLN A 71 16.69 -11.33 -7.61
N PHE A 72 15.58 -10.87 -8.18
CA PHE A 72 14.47 -11.72 -8.62
C PHE A 72 14.35 -11.83 -10.15
N GLY A 73 15.09 -11.02 -10.92
CA GLY A 73 15.03 -10.97 -12.38
C GLY A 73 13.82 -10.22 -12.93
N ARG A 74 12.85 -9.85 -12.07
CA ARG A 74 11.57 -9.24 -12.44
C ARG A 74 10.94 -8.41 -11.32
N LEU A 75 9.94 -7.59 -11.67
CA LEU A 75 9.06 -6.91 -10.73
C LEU A 75 7.63 -6.96 -11.25
N ASP A 76 6.79 -7.77 -10.65
CA ASP A 76 5.42 -8.03 -11.08
C ASP A 76 4.40 -7.19 -10.36
N ILE A 77 4.54 -7.10 -9.04
CA ILE A 77 3.57 -6.46 -8.16
C ILE A 77 4.26 -5.38 -7.35
N LEU A 78 3.76 -4.15 -7.44
CA LEU A 78 4.15 -3.04 -6.59
C LEU A 78 2.99 -2.69 -5.66
N VAL A 79 3.23 -2.76 -4.33
CA VAL A 79 2.28 -2.29 -3.33
C VAL A 79 2.85 -1.07 -2.62
N ASN A 80 2.23 0.08 -2.81
CA ASN A 80 2.58 1.35 -2.18
C ASN A 80 1.74 1.54 -0.91
N ASN A 81 2.34 1.21 0.24
CA ASN A 81 1.66 1.20 1.52
C ASN A 81 2.21 2.23 2.53
N VAL A 82 3.37 2.83 2.27
CA VAL A 82 3.89 3.90 3.13
C VAL A 82 2.96 5.10 3.12
N GLY A 83 2.80 5.73 4.28
CA GLY A 83 2.09 6.99 4.45
C GLY A 83 2.15 7.43 5.91
N GLU A 84 2.59 8.65 6.15
CA GLU A 84 2.53 9.28 7.46
C GLU A 84 1.14 9.88 7.67
N PHE A 85 0.72 9.95 8.92
CA PHE A 85 -0.57 10.49 9.31
C PHE A 85 -0.38 11.41 10.51
N GLU A 86 -0.98 12.59 10.44
CA GLU A 86 -0.98 13.54 11.52
C GLU A 86 -2.39 14.12 11.73
N TRP A 87 -2.72 14.37 12.99
CA TRP A 87 -4.02 14.89 13.38
C TRP A 87 -3.88 16.35 13.83
N LYS A 88 -3.89 17.27 12.85
CA LYS A 88 -3.74 18.73 13.10
C LYS A 88 -4.69 19.56 12.24
N THR A 89 -5.10 20.73 12.77
CA THR A 89 -5.80 21.73 11.95
C THR A 89 -4.85 22.37 10.94
N VAL A 90 -5.38 23.00 9.90
CA VAL A 90 -4.54 23.72 8.90
C VAL A 90 -3.71 24.82 9.55
N THR A 91 -4.27 25.53 10.51
CA THR A 91 -3.57 26.63 11.20
C THR A 91 -2.50 26.19 12.16
N ASP A 92 -2.58 24.95 12.68
CA ASP A 92 -1.61 24.40 13.60
C ASP A 92 -0.49 23.59 12.88
N SER A 93 -0.71 23.25 11.60
CA SER A 93 0.28 22.53 10.79
C SER A 93 1.38 23.47 10.31
N THR A 94 2.63 23.02 10.41
CA THR A 94 3.75 23.73 9.78
C THR A 94 3.85 23.38 8.28
N PHE A 95 4.62 24.17 7.52
CA PHE A 95 4.90 23.86 6.11
C PHE A 95 5.68 22.56 5.97
N GLU A 96 6.59 22.26 6.88
CA GLU A 96 7.40 21.04 6.89
C GLU A 96 6.53 19.81 7.12
N GLU A 97 5.57 19.88 8.06
CA GLU A 97 4.59 18.80 8.31
C GLU A 97 3.71 18.55 7.10
N TRP A 98 3.21 19.63 6.47
CA TRP A 98 2.48 19.52 5.20
C TRP A 98 3.30 18.79 4.15
N HIS A 99 4.55 19.24 3.92
CA HIS A 99 5.43 18.64 2.92
C HIS A 99 5.76 17.17 3.25
N SER A 100 6.00 16.84 4.53
CA SER A 100 6.26 15.46 4.97
C SER A 100 5.07 14.54 4.67
N ILE A 101 3.85 15.00 4.97
CA ILE A 101 2.63 14.22 4.69
C ILE A 101 2.44 14.03 3.18
N VAL A 102 2.61 15.06 2.38
CA VAL A 102 2.48 14.96 0.91
C VAL A 102 3.57 14.06 0.34
N ALA A 103 4.83 14.26 0.74
CA ALA A 103 5.95 13.46 0.28
C ALA A 103 5.79 11.97 0.61
N SER A 104 5.43 11.64 1.85
CA SER A 104 5.29 10.25 2.28
C SER A 104 4.05 9.56 1.68
N ASN A 105 2.96 10.27 1.39
CA ASN A 105 1.71 9.69 0.93
C ASN A 105 1.49 9.76 -0.59
N LEU A 106 2.00 10.80 -1.27
CA LEU A 106 1.74 11.03 -2.70
C LEU A 106 3.03 10.94 -3.53
N ASP A 107 4.08 11.71 -3.17
CA ASP A 107 5.31 11.71 -3.98
C ASP A 107 5.98 10.34 -3.97
N SER A 108 5.97 9.63 -2.84
CA SER A 108 6.46 8.25 -2.72
C SER A 108 5.78 7.30 -3.70
N VAL A 109 4.47 7.44 -3.90
CA VAL A 109 3.69 6.65 -4.87
C VAL A 109 4.10 6.98 -6.30
N PHE A 110 4.33 8.25 -6.61
CA PHE A 110 4.85 8.66 -7.90
C PHE A 110 6.26 8.10 -8.14
N TYR A 111 7.19 8.24 -7.19
CA TYR A 111 8.58 7.79 -7.36
C TYR A 111 8.69 6.28 -7.57
N THR A 112 7.97 5.51 -6.76
CA THR A 112 7.96 4.05 -6.86
C THR A 112 7.32 3.57 -8.16
N SER A 113 6.18 4.15 -8.55
CA SER A 113 5.50 3.84 -9.81
C SER A 113 6.36 4.20 -11.02
N ARG A 114 6.95 5.41 -11.02
CA ARG A 114 7.86 5.87 -12.09
C ARG A 114 9.06 4.93 -12.29
N SER A 115 9.58 4.37 -11.19
CA SER A 115 10.71 3.45 -11.26
C SER A 115 10.29 2.03 -11.67
N ALA A 116 9.10 1.56 -11.26
CA ALA A 116 8.60 0.22 -11.56
C ALA A 116 8.05 0.07 -12.99
N VAL A 117 7.37 1.09 -13.50
CA VAL A 117 6.67 1.05 -14.80
C VAL A 117 7.58 0.63 -15.97
N PRO A 118 8.82 1.15 -16.13
CA PRO A 118 9.69 0.70 -17.24
C PRO A 118 9.97 -0.80 -17.21
N VAL A 119 10.16 -1.37 -16.02
CA VAL A 119 10.38 -2.82 -15.84
C VAL A 119 9.13 -3.60 -16.23
N MET A 120 7.97 -3.19 -15.71
CA MET A 120 6.68 -3.83 -16.00
C MET A 120 6.29 -3.71 -17.49
N ARG A 121 6.58 -2.58 -18.14
CA ARG A 121 6.38 -2.40 -19.60
C ARG A 121 7.21 -3.40 -20.42
N ALA A 122 8.49 -3.59 -20.06
CA ALA A 122 9.36 -4.57 -20.73
C ALA A 122 8.82 -6.00 -20.55
N GLN A 123 8.23 -6.31 -19.41
CA GLN A 123 7.61 -7.60 -19.11
C GLN A 123 6.23 -7.78 -19.77
N ARG A 124 5.59 -6.69 -20.25
CA ARG A 124 4.20 -6.67 -20.74
C ARG A 124 3.20 -7.16 -19.70
N TRP A 125 3.52 -6.96 -18.43
CA TRP A 125 2.72 -7.35 -17.29
C TRP A 125 3.11 -6.57 -16.03
N GLY A 126 2.11 -6.14 -15.25
CA GLY A 126 2.33 -5.49 -13.97
C GLY A 126 1.05 -5.27 -13.19
N ARG A 127 1.19 -5.17 -11.86
CA ARG A 127 0.12 -4.84 -10.92
C ARG A 127 0.62 -3.78 -9.95
N ILE A 128 0.03 -2.60 -9.99
CA ILE A 128 0.32 -1.52 -9.04
C ILE A 128 -0.91 -1.33 -8.15
N ILE A 129 -0.72 -1.51 -6.85
CA ILE A 129 -1.77 -1.34 -5.85
C ILE A 129 -1.34 -0.24 -4.86
N ASN A 130 -2.10 0.84 -4.85
CA ASN A 130 -1.84 2.00 -4.01
C ASN A 130 -2.78 2.02 -2.81
N MET A 131 -2.25 2.31 -1.62
CA MET A 131 -3.09 2.47 -0.42
C MET A 131 -3.66 3.88 -0.38
N GLY A 132 -4.97 3.97 -0.53
CA GLY A 132 -5.73 5.19 -0.34
C GLY A 132 -6.20 5.38 1.10
N SER A 133 -7.40 5.93 1.26
CA SER A 133 -8.12 6.08 2.54
C SER A 133 -9.61 6.10 2.26
N VAL A 134 -10.45 5.66 3.20
CA VAL A 134 -11.90 5.75 3.08
C VAL A 134 -12.32 7.18 2.70
N GLY A 135 -13.17 7.31 1.68
CA GLY A 135 -13.67 8.58 1.19
C GLY A 135 -12.75 9.36 0.25
N ALA A 136 -11.49 8.92 0.05
CA ALA A 136 -10.54 9.61 -0.84
C ALA A 136 -11.06 9.71 -2.28
N GLU A 137 -11.79 8.71 -2.77
CA GLU A 137 -12.38 8.67 -4.12
C GLU A 137 -13.50 9.69 -4.34
N ARG A 138 -14.10 10.20 -3.25
CA ARG A 138 -15.18 11.20 -3.25
C ARG A 138 -14.71 12.58 -2.81
N GLY A 139 -13.41 12.74 -2.51
CA GLY A 139 -12.88 13.96 -1.94
C GLY A 139 -13.47 14.26 -0.55
N PHE A 140 -13.76 13.21 0.24
CA PHE A 140 -14.35 13.38 1.56
C PHE A 140 -13.40 14.14 2.48
N GLY A 141 -13.94 15.22 3.07
CA GLY A 141 -13.22 16.05 4.02
C GLY A 141 -13.49 15.64 5.46
N GLN A 142 -12.42 15.57 6.26
CA GLN A 142 -12.52 15.42 7.71
C GLN A 142 -11.63 16.46 8.38
N ALA A 143 -12.11 17.07 9.46
CA ALA A 143 -11.34 18.05 10.21
C ALA A 143 -10.02 17.45 10.71
N LYS A 144 -8.98 18.25 10.75
CA LYS A 144 -7.63 17.92 11.27
C LYS A 144 -6.80 16.92 10.46
N ILE A 145 -7.23 16.53 9.25
CA ILE A 145 -6.47 15.64 8.37
C ILE A 145 -6.34 16.18 6.94
N SER A 146 -6.39 17.51 6.77
CA SER A 146 -6.44 18.14 5.44
C SER A 146 -5.27 17.77 4.53
N ALA A 147 -4.03 17.78 5.03
CA ALA A 147 -2.86 17.36 4.25
C ALA A 147 -2.94 15.89 3.81
N TYR A 148 -3.32 15.02 4.74
CA TYR A 148 -3.51 13.59 4.48
C TYR A 148 -4.64 13.34 3.47
N SER A 149 -5.81 13.97 3.66
CA SER A 149 -6.94 13.84 2.74
C SER A 149 -6.59 14.32 1.34
N ALA A 150 -5.90 15.46 1.22
CA ALA A 150 -5.44 15.99 -0.07
C ALA A 150 -4.48 15.02 -0.76
N ALA A 151 -3.49 14.48 -0.03
CA ALA A 151 -2.54 13.51 -0.57
C ALA A 151 -3.24 12.21 -1.01
N LYS A 152 -4.16 11.66 -0.22
CA LYS A 152 -4.89 10.42 -0.55
C LYS A 152 -5.88 10.59 -1.71
N ALA A 153 -6.53 11.75 -1.83
CA ALA A 153 -7.31 12.10 -3.04
C ALA A 153 -6.40 12.22 -4.27
N GLY A 154 -5.21 12.81 -4.11
CA GLY A 154 -4.17 12.85 -5.13
C GLY A 154 -3.73 11.45 -5.59
N VAL A 155 -3.55 10.51 -4.66
CA VAL A 155 -3.24 9.10 -4.99
C VAL A 155 -4.32 8.48 -5.88
N VAL A 156 -5.60 8.72 -5.59
CA VAL A 156 -6.70 8.20 -6.41
C VAL A 156 -6.66 8.79 -7.83
N ALA A 157 -6.51 10.11 -7.94
CA ALA A 157 -6.43 10.80 -9.23
C ALA A 157 -5.20 10.32 -10.05
N PHE A 158 -4.03 10.26 -9.41
CA PHE A 158 -2.80 9.75 -10.01
C PHE A 158 -2.96 8.30 -10.50
N SER A 159 -3.55 7.43 -9.67
CA SER A 159 -3.74 6.02 -10.01
C SER A 159 -4.64 5.84 -11.23
N ARG A 160 -5.71 6.63 -11.35
CA ARG A 160 -6.61 6.59 -12.52
C ARG A 160 -5.90 7.03 -13.79
N SER A 161 -5.11 8.11 -13.74
CA SER A 161 -4.33 8.58 -14.88
C SER A 161 -3.30 7.53 -15.31
N LEU A 162 -2.51 7.01 -14.36
CA LEU A 162 -1.51 5.98 -14.64
C LEU A 162 -2.16 4.68 -15.19
N ALA A 163 -3.35 4.32 -14.72
CA ALA A 163 -4.08 3.16 -15.22
C ALA A 163 -4.38 3.29 -16.73
N LEU A 164 -4.80 4.47 -17.18
CA LEU A 164 -5.06 4.75 -18.59
C LEU A 164 -3.79 4.75 -19.44
N GLU A 165 -2.70 5.29 -18.91
CA GLU A 165 -1.40 5.35 -19.59
C GLU A 165 -0.82 3.95 -19.82
N GLU A 166 -0.98 3.04 -18.84
CA GLU A 166 -0.26 1.78 -18.76
C GLU A 166 -1.07 0.54 -19.21
N ALA A 167 -2.39 0.65 -19.37
CA ALA A 167 -3.27 -0.47 -19.72
C ALA A 167 -2.80 -1.23 -20.97
N ARG A 168 -2.37 -0.51 -22.00
CA ARG A 168 -1.87 -1.12 -23.27
C ARG A 168 -0.63 -1.99 -23.11
N TYR A 169 0.07 -1.87 -21.98
CA TYR A 169 1.24 -2.67 -21.65
C TYR A 169 0.92 -3.87 -20.74
N GLY A 170 -0.36 -4.14 -20.48
CA GLY A 170 -0.79 -5.21 -19.57
C GLY A 170 -0.61 -4.89 -18.08
N ILE A 171 -0.43 -3.60 -17.74
CA ILE A 171 -0.26 -3.13 -16.37
C ILE A 171 -1.61 -2.59 -15.86
N THR A 172 -2.04 -3.07 -14.69
CA THR A 172 -3.20 -2.51 -14.00
C THR A 172 -2.76 -1.68 -12.79
N VAL A 173 -3.50 -0.60 -12.54
CA VAL A 173 -3.24 0.29 -11.40
C VAL A 173 -4.55 0.49 -10.65
N ASN A 174 -4.59 0.06 -9.38
CA ASN A 174 -5.80 0.13 -8.56
C ASN A 174 -5.49 0.69 -7.17
N VAL A 175 -6.52 1.13 -6.47
CA VAL A 175 -6.43 1.69 -5.12
C VAL A 175 -7.25 0.83 -4.16
N VAL A 176 -6.69 0.55 -2.99
CA VAL A 176 -7.41 -0.03 -1.86
C VAL A 176 -7.54 1.04 -0.78
N ASN A 177 -8.76 1.36 -0.37
CA ASN A 177 -9.06 2.29 0.70
C ASN A 177 -9.37 1.52 1.99
N PRO A 178 -8.42 1.40 2.93
CA PRO A 178 -8.69 0.71 4.20
C PRO A 178 -9.53 1.56 5.13
N ALA A 179 -10.33 0.89 5.96
CA ALA A 179 -10.88 1.49 7.16
C ALA A 179 -9.80 1.82 8.18
N ILE A 180 -10.20 2.51 9.25
CA ILE A 180 -9.31 2.70 10.40
C ILE A 180 -9.03 1.36 11.08
N LEU A 181 -7.76 1.10 11.36
CA LEU A 181 -7.30 -0.03 12.16
C LEU A 181 -6.77 0.50 13.49
N ASP A 182 -7.58 0.41 14.54
CA ASP A 182 -7.19 0.88 15.87
C ASP A 182 -6.07 0.01 16.46
N ASN A 183 -6.17 -1.32 16.25
CA ASN A 183 -5.12 -2.26 16.60
C ASN A 183 -4.56 -2.90 15.31
N LYS A 184 -3.31 -2.59 14.99
CA LYS A 184 -2.63 -3.07 13.77
C LYS A 184 -2.22 -4.54 13.83
N ASP A 185 -2.22 -5.14 15.03
CA ASP A 185 -1.82 -6.52 15.27
C ASP A 185 -3.04 -7.42 15.58
N LEU A 186 -4.27 -6.86 15.50
CA LEU A 186 -5.52 -7.61 15.71
C LEU A 186 -5.69 -8.67 14.62
N THR A 187 -5.82 -9.92 15.03
CA THR A 187 -6.09 -11.04 14.13
C THR A 187 -7.58 -11.09 13.74
N LEU A 188 -7.89 -11.72 12.61
CA LEU A 188 -9.27 -11.90 12.18
C LEU A 188 -10.08 -12.76 13.17
N GLU A 189 -9.47 -13.77 13.76
CA GLU A 189 -10.11 -14.61 14.76
C GLU A 189 -10.52 -13.83 16.01
N GLU A 190 -9.62 -12.99 16.52
CA GLU A 190 -9.93 -12.09 17.64
C GLU A 190 -11.03 -11.08 17.26
N ALA A 191 -10.92 -10.45 16.10
CA ALA A 191 -11.91 -9.49 15.61
C ALA A 191 -13.32 -10.10 15.50
N GLN A 192 -13.43 -11.36 15.07
CA GLN A 192 -14.71 -12.07 14.96
C GLN A 192 -15.43 -12.26 16.32
N ARG A 193 -14.68 -12.26 17.44
CA ARG A 193 -15.21 -12.34 18.80
C ARG A 193 -15.58 -10.96 19.40
N MET A 194 -15.15 -9.88 18.73
CA MET A 194 -15.40 -8.51 19.17
C MET A 194 -16.67 -7.93 18.56
N ARG A 195 -17.15 -6.83 19.14
CA ARG A 195 -18.23 -6.01 18.56
C ARG A 195 -17.75 -4.57 18.42
N ASP A 196 -18.03 -3.98 17.26
CA ASP A 196 -17.73 -2.59 16.99
C ASP A 196 -18.87 -1.97 16.16
N ALA A 197 -19.68 -1.15 16.79
CA ALA A 197 -20.85 -0.52 16.18
C ALA A 197 -20.51 0.52 15.10
N ARG A 198 -19.26 0.96 15.00
CA ARG A 198 -18.81 1.84 13.90
C ARG A 198 -18.90 1.16 12.56
N PHE A 199 -18.71 -0.15 12.54
CA PHE A 199 -18.72 -0.96 11.32
C PHE A 199 -20.04 -1.73 11.19
N PRO A 200 -20.86 -1.49 10.17
CA PRO A 200 -22.10 -2.24 9.91
C PRO A 200 -21.93 -3.75 9.89
N VAL A 201 -20.77 -4.29 9.49
CA VAL A 201 -20.46 -5.72 9.60
C VAL A 201 -20.33 -6.22 11.05
N GLY A 202 -20.33 -5.32 12.04
CA GLY A 202 -20.42 -5.61 13.48
C GLY A 202 -19.09 -5.93 14.17
N ARG A 203 -17.94 -5.87 13.50
CA ARG A 203 -16.63 -6.14 14.09
C ARG A 203 -15.58 -5.11 13.65
N PRO A 204 -14.47 -4.94 14.40
CA PRO A 204 -13.37 -4.10 13.97
C PRO A 204 -12.70 -4.64 12.70
N ALA A 205 -12.10 -3.72 11.92
CA ALA A 205 -11.32 -4.07 10.75
C ALA A 205 -9.95 -4.63 11.13
N THR A 206 -9.43 -5.54 10.32
CA THR A 206 -8.10 -6.12 10.49
C THR A 206 -7.19 -5.87 9.27
N ALA A 207 -5.89 -6.03 9.45
CA ALA A 207 -4.94 -5.96 8.36
C ALA A 207 -5.21 -7.04 7.30
N GLN A 208 -5.72 -8.21 7.72
CA GLN A 208 -6.07 -9.31 6.82
C GLN A 208 -7.23 -8.96 5.89
N ASP A 209 -8.24 -8.22 6.35
CA ASP A 209 -9.34 -7.75 5.48
C ASP A 209 -8.82 -6.94 4.31
N VAL A 210 -7.83 -6.08 4.57
CA VAL A 210 -7.20 -5.22 3.56
C VAL A 210 -6.27 -6.04 2.65
N ALA A 211 -5.51 -6.98 3.22
CA ALA A 211 -4.58 -7.81 2.46
C ALA A 211 -5.28 -8.69 1.40
N GLU A 212 -6.49 -9.18 1.70
CA GLU A 212 -7.29 -9.94 0.72
C GLU A 212 -7.72 -9.07 -0.47
N ALA A 213 -8.07 -7.80 -0.26
CA ALA A 213 -8.37 -6.87 -1.34
C ALA A 213 -7.13 -6.55 -2.20
N VAL A 214 -5.96 -6.38 -1.57
CA VAL A 214 -4.68 -6.21 -2.28
C VAL A 214 -4.37 -7.44 -3.12
N LYS A 215 -4.50 -8.64 -2.53
CA LYS A 215 -4.31 -9.93 -3.23
C LYS A 215 -5.27 -10.09 -4.41
N PHE A 216 -6.53 -9.67 -4.25
CA PHE A 216 -7.52 -9.69 -5.34
C PHE A 216 -7.03 -8.90 -6.55
N PHE A 217 -6.56 -7.65 -6.37
CA PHE A 217 -6.06 -6.84 -7.48
C PHE A 217 -4.74 -7.36 -8.08
N ALA A 218 -3.99 -8.15 -7.32
CA ALA A 218 -2.69 -8.68 -7.76
C ALA A 218 -2.81 -9.93 -8.66
N ARG A 219 -3.98 -10.57 -8.73
CA ARG A 219 -4.20 -11.81 -9.50
C ARG A 219 -4.11 -11.58 -11.01
N GLU A 220 -3.85 -12.65 -11.74
CA GLU A 220 -3.88 -12.64 -13.20
C GLU A 220 -5.29 -12.37 -13.72
N GLU A 221 -6.29 -13.00 -13.11
CA GLU A 221 -7.72 -12.88 -13.45
C GLU A 221 -8.27 -11.46 -13.28
N SER A 222 -7.59 -10.62 -12.48
CA SER A 222 -7.92 -9.20 -12.31
C SER A 222 -7.36 -8.32 -13.43
N GLY A 223 -6.84 -8.90 -14.52
CA GLY A 223 -6.21 -8.17 -15.62
C GLY A 223 -7.10 -7.19 -16.39
N PHE A 224 -8.44 -7.31 -16.27
CA PHE A 224 -9.39 -6.36 -16.87
C PHE A 224 -9.90 -5.30 -15.88
N ILE A 225 -9.34 -5.29 -14.64
CA ILE A 225 -9.72 -4.35 -13.58
C ILE A 225 -8.58 -3.36 -13.38
N THR A 226 -8.77 -2.13 -13.86
CA THR A 226 -7.77 -1.04 -13.71
C THR A 226 -8.46 0.30 -13.44
N GLY A 227 -7.79 1.22 -12.77
CA GLY A 227 -8.31 2.52 -12.36
C GLY A 227 -9.39 2.46 -11.27
N GLN A 228 -9.58 1.30 -10.63
CA GLN A 228 -10.63 1.09 -9.65
C GLN A 228 -10.16 1.45 -8.24
N VAL A 229 -11.14 1.83 -7.42
CA VAL A 229 -10.95 2.10 -6.00
C VAL A 229 -11.86 1.14 -5.23
N LEU A 230 -11.25 0.28 -4.43
CA LEU A 230 -11.98 -0.67 -3.58
C LEU A 230 -11.88 -0.24 -2.13
N THR A 231 -13.02 0.15 -1.55
CA THR A 231 -13.09 0.50 -0.13
C THR A 231 -13.35 -0.75 0.72
N VAL A 232 -12.44 -1.01 1.66
CA VAL A 232 -12.49 -2.13 2.60
C VAL A 232 -12.82 -1.56 3.98
N SER A 233 -14.09 -1.29 4.24
CA SER A 233 -14.51 -0.55 5.42
C SER A 233 -15.57 -1.23 6.29
N GLY A 234 -16.03 -2.44 5.91
CA GLY A 234 -17.12 -3.09 6.63
C GLY A 234 -18.41 -2.26 6.68
N GLY A 235 -18.61 -1.36 5.71
CA GLY A 235 -19.73 -0.42 5.65
C GLY A 235 -19.50 0.92 6.36
N TRP A 236 -18.37 1.11 7.04
CA TRP A 236 -18.03 2.36 7.69
C TRP A 236 -17.81 3.48 6.65
N MET A 237 -18.44 4.64 6.85
CA MET A 237 -18.33 5.83 5.99
C MET A 237 -18.70 5.58 4.50
N LEU A 238 -19.65 4.69 4.23
CA LEU A 238 -20.27 4.53 2.90
C LEU A 238 -21.25 5.65 2.57
#